data_1509c956e5b79ed3f7ce1dc8ec45ca83
#
_entry.id   1509c956e5b79ed3f7ce1dc8ec45ca83
#
_cell.length_a   1.000
_cell.length_b   1.000
_cell.length_c   1.000
_cell.angle_alpha   90.00
_cell.angle_beta   90.00
_cell.angle_gamma   90.00
#
_symmetry.space_group_name_H-M   'P 1'
#
loop_
_entity.id
_entity.type
_entity.pdbx_description
1 polymer ?
#
loop_
_entity_poly.entity_id
_entity_poly.type
_entity_poly.pdbx_seq_one_letter_code
_entity_poly.pdbx_strand_id
1 'polypeptide(L)'
;IIMEHSKVPEHIYNKGITLHTVPIYRGLPVTQDPKLNSHSKLNCILACIHAQKAGADEALMLDPQGFVNTTNSCNFFIVRRGEVWTSTGDYCMNGITRQKVIDLCRAHQIPIHIRNFSLMETYGAEEAFLTGTFGAQTPVDSIDGRTIGTPGQWPMIEKIRKLYKNLVREDTA
;
A
#
# COMPACT_ATOMS: atom_id res chain seq x y z
N ILE A 1 25.28 15.17 -6.46
CA ILE A 1 24.31 14.05 -6.50
C ILE A 1 24.93 12.91 -5.74
N ILE A 2 24.31 12.48 -4.65
CA ILE A 2 24.70 11.28 -3.90
C ILE A 2 23.84 10.14 -4.44
N MET A 3 24.48 9.12 -5.01
CA MET A 3 23.80 7.90 -5.45
C MET A 3 24.09 6.80 -4.44
N GLU A 4 23.06 6.30 -3.79
CA GLU A 4 23.12 5.17 -2.88
C GLU A 4 22.33 4.01 -3.47
N HIS A 5 22.95 2.83 -3.54
CA HIS A 5 22.28 1.63 -4.00
C HIS A 5 21.68 0.90 -2.81
N SER A 6 20.34 0.93 -2.71
CA SER A 6 19.60 0.28 -1.64
C SER A 6 18.74 -0.85 -2.19
N LYS A 7 18.68 -1.97 -1.48
CA LYS A 7 17.80 -3.10 -1.78
C LYS A 7 16.85 -3.33 -0.62
N VAL A 8 15.60 -3.67 -0.93
CA VAL A 8 14.66 -4.12 0.10
C VAL A 8 15.19 -5.41 0.72
N PRO A 9 15.32 -5.51 2.04
CA PRO A 9 15.75 -6.73 2.70
C PRO A 9 14.80 -7.89 2.39
N GLU A 10 15.33 -9.06 2.06
CA GLU A 10 14.52 -10.24 1.70
C GLU A 10 13.52 -10.66 2.78
N HIS A 11 13.88 -10.47 4.05
CA HIS A 11 13.00 -10.83 5.16
C HIS A 11 11.66 -10.08 5.13
N ILE A 12 11.61 -8.87 4.57
CA ILE A 12 10.36 -8.09 4.42
C ILE A 12 9.36 -8.82 3.52
N TYR A 13 9.85 -9.47 2.47
CA TYR A 13 8.99 -10.25 1.56
C TYR A 13 8.51 -11.57 2.16
N ASN A 14 9.25 -12.11 3.11
CA ASN A 14 8.95 -13.40 3.75
C ASN A 14 8.13 -13.24 5.04
N LYS A 15 8.34 -12.15 5.78
CA LYS A 15 7.68 -11.88 7.05
C LYS A 15 6.52 -10.91 6.95
N GLY A 16 6.53 -10.03 5.94
CA GLY A 16 5.62 -8.90 5.85
C GLY A 16 6.01 -7.76 6.80
N ILE A 17 5.25 -6.66 6.71
CA ILE A 17 5.41 -5.48 7.58
C ILE A 17 4.16 -5.26 8.42
N THR A 18 4.31 -4.48 9.48
CA THR A 18 3.24 -4.11 10.40
C THR A 18 2.76 -2.69 10.12
N LEU A 19 1.45 -2.49 10.13
CA LEU A 19 0.85 -1.17 9.99
C LEU A 19 0.13 -0.74 11.27
N HIS A 20 0.08 0.56 11.50
CA HIS A 20 -0.73 1.16 12.57
C HIS A 20 -1.61 2.27 11.99
N THR A 21 -2.92 2.19 12.25
CA THR A 21 -3.86 3.24 11.89
C THR A 21 -3.64 4.47 12.77
N VAL A 22 -3.42 5.62 12.14
CA VAL A 22 -3.06 6.84 12.87
C VAL A 22 -4.18 7.87 12.84
N PRO A 23 -4.29 8.74 13.87
CA PRO A 23 -5.29 9.81 13.92
C PRO A 23 -4.90 11.03 13.05
N ILE A 24 -4.16 10.79 11.98
CA ILE A 24 -3.71 11.79 11.01
C ILE A 24 -4.31 11.41 9.66
N TYR A 25 -5.31 12.15 9.24
CA TYR A 25 -6.01 11.94 7.99
C TYR A 25 -5.27 12.55 6.81
N ARG A 26 -5.55 12.05 5.62
CA ARG A 26 -5.09 12.67 4.38
C ARG A 26 -5.74 14.05 4.22
N GLY A 27 -5.00 14.99 3.63
CA GLY A 27 -5.47 16.35 3.42
C GLY A 27 -6.55 16.47 2.35
N LEU A 28 -7.32 17.56 2.41
CA LEU A 28 -8.24 17.96 1.35
C LEU A 28 -7.46 18.61 0.20
N PRO A 29 -7.87 18.45 -1.07
CA PRO A 29 -7.24 19.11 -2.21
C PRO A 29 -7.20 20.64 -2.12
N VAL A 30 -8.19 21.24 -1.43
CA VAL A 30 -8.27 22.67 -1.20
C VAL A 30 -7.14 23.24 -0.31
N THR A 31 -6.50 22.40 0.50
CA THR A 31 -5.36 22.80 1.35
C THR A 31 -4.03 22.54 0.66
N GLN A 32 -3.76 21.27 0.42
CA GLN A 32 -2.63 20.80 -0.38
C GLN A 32 -3.09 19.51 -1.06
N ASP A 33 -3.18 19.52 -2.38
CA ASP A 33 -3.65 18.35 -3.12
C ASP A 33 -2.74 17.14 -2.81
N PRO A 34 -3.27 16.08 -2.16
CA PRO A 34 -2.50 14.90 -1.79
C PRO A 34 -2.02 14.07 -2.99
N LYS A 35 -2.46 14.40 -4.20
CA LYS A 35 -1.97 13.82 -5.46
C LYS A 35 -0.60 14.38 -5.87
N LEU A 36 -0.21 15.56 -5.34
CA LEU A 36 1.07 16.17 -5.65
C LEU A 36 2.23 15.43 -4.96
N ASN A 37 3.25 15.12 -5.74
CA ASN A 37 4.52 14.66 -5.20
C ASN A 37 5.40 15.86 -4.84
N SER A 38 5.17 16.46 -3.69
CA SER A 38 5.92 17.63 -3.21
C SER A 38 6.82 17.26 -2.03
N HIS A 39 7.81 18.12 -1.75
CA HIS A 39 8.64 18.00 -0.53
C HIS A 39 7.89 18.38 0.75
N SER A 40 6.73 19.02 0.66
CA SER A 40 5.86 19.35 1.79
C SER A 40 5.12 18.10 2.28
N LYS A 41 5.83 17.24 3.02
CA LYS A 41 5.33 15.93 3.48
C LYS A 41 5.05 15.88 4.98
N LEU A 42 4.80 17.02 5.63
CA LEU A 42 4.59 17.08 7.09
C LEU A 42 3.48 16.13 7.57
N ASN A 43 2.37 16.07 6.84
CA ASN A 43 1.26 15.15 7.13
C ASN A 43 1.74 13.67 7.16
N CYS A 44 2.53 13.24 6.16
CA CYS A 44 3.07 11.89 6.09
C CYS A 44 4.14 11.63 7.16
N ILE A 45 4.98 12.63 7.46
CA ILE A 45 6.03 12.52 8.49
C ILE A 45 5.40 12.36 9.87
N LEU A 46 4.39 13.14 10.21
CA LEU A 46 3.66 13.01 11.48
C LEU A 46 3.00 11.63 11.58
N ALA A 47 2.39 11.14 10.51
CA ALA A 47 1.83 9.79 10.46
C ALA A 47 2.90 8.72 10.72
N CYS A 48 4.05 8.81 10.06
CA CYS A 48 5.18 7.90 10.25
C CYS A 48 5.66 7.89 11.72
N ILE A 49 5.83 9.07 12.35
CA ILE A 49 6.23 9.19 13.76
C ILE A 49 5.20 8.51 14.68
N HIS A 50 3.91 8.66 14.41
CA HIS A 50 2.86 7.98 15.19
C HIS A 50 2.95 6.46 15.07
N ALA A 51 3.12 5.93 13.86
CA ALA A 51 3.27 4.49 13.64
C ALA A 51 4.51 3.93 14.35
N GLN A 52 5.66 4.61 14.23
CA GLN A 52 6.89 4.22 14.91
C GLN A 52 6.76 4.20 16.43
N LYS A 53 6.08 5.19 17.03
CA LYS A 53 5.78 5.20 18.46
C LYS A 53 4.88 4.04 18.90
N ALA A 54 4.03 3.55 18.02
CA ALA A 54 3.20 2.36 18.24
C ALA A 54 3.96 1.04 17.94
N GLY A 55 5.21 1.10 17.50
CA GLY A 55 6.03 -0.08 17.19
C GLY A 55 5.72 -0.68 15.80
N ALA A 56 5.04 0.06 14.92
CA ALA A 56 4.73 -0.37 13.57
C ALA A 56 5.73 0.19 12.54
N ASP A 57 5.85 -0.51 11.41
CA ASP A 57 6.77 -0.14 10.32
C ASP A 57 6.27 1.06 9.52
N GLU A 58 4.96 1.14 9.25
CA GLU A 58 4.32 2.24 8.53
C GLU A 58 2.95 2.61 9.11
N ALA A 59 2.52 3.84 8.83
CA ALA A 59 1.20 4.33 9.19
C ALA A 59 0.15 3.98 8.12
N LEU A 60 -0.99 3.45 8.53
CA LEU A 60 -2.19 3.38 7.70
C LEU A 60 -2.98 4.67 7.91
N MET A 61 -3.23 5.41 6.84
CA MET A 61 -3.90 6.71 6.87
C MET A 61 -5.29 6.61 6.25
N LEU A 62 -6.25 7.24 6.91
CA LEU A 62 -7.62 7.35 6.40
C LEU A 62 -7.78 8.63 5.58
N ASP A 63 -8.78 8.65 4.73
CA ASP A 63 -9.25 9.86 4.06
C ASP A 63 -10.09 10.74 5.00
N PRO A 64 -10.48 11.96 4.58
CA PRO A 64 -11.30 12.86 5.41
C PRO A 64 -12.68 12.30 5.79
N GLN A 65 -13.17 11.28 5.08
CA GLN A 65 -14.45 10.61 5.37
C GLN A 65 -14.29 9.38 6.28
N GLY A 66 -13.04 9.02 6.62
CA GLY A 66 -12.74 7.87 7.49
C GLY A 66 -12.58 6.55 6.75
N PHE A 67 -12.51 6.53 5.42
CA PHE A 67 -12.19 5.33 4.66
C PHE A 67 -10.67 5.11 4.59
N VAL A 68 -10.26 3.86 4.49
CA VAL A 68 -8.86 3.49 4.29
C VAL A 68 -8.36 4.01 2.96
N ASN A 69 -7.22 4.72 2.98
CA ASN A 69 -6.73 5.39 1.79
C ASN A 69 -5.34 4.92 1.33
N THR A 70 -4.33 5.17 2.14
CA THR A 70 -2.92 4.95 1.76
C THR A 70 -2.05 4.78 3.00
N THR A 71 -0.76 4.52 2.84
CA THR A 71 0.20 4.67 3.95
C THR A 71 0.91 6.04 3.88
N ASN A 72 1.81 6.29 4.84
CA ASN A 72 2.62 7.51 4.83
C ASN A 72 3.57 7.60 3.63
N SER A 73 3.91 6.47 2.98
CA SER A 73 4.87 6.43 1.87
C SER A 73 4.41 5.68 0.63
N CYS A 74 3.45 4.76 0.74
CA CYS A 74 3.06 3.81 -0.29
C CYS A 74 1.54 3.75 -0.50
N ASN A 75 1.08 3.31 -1.68
CA ASN A 75 -0.32 3.00 -1.87
C ASN A 75 -0.67 1.65 -1.25
N PHE A 76 -1.92 1.50 -0.81
CA PHE A 76 -2.41 0.37 -0.04
C PHE A 76 -3.46 -0.43 -0.81
N PHE A 77 -3.37 -1.75 -0.68
CA PHE A 77 -4.28 -2.73 -1.29
C PHE A 77 -4.66 -3.79 -0.28
N ILE A 78 -5.86 -4.35 -0.43
CA ILE A 78 -6.30 -5.57 0.25
C ILE A 78 -6.77 -6.61 -0.75
N VAL A 79 -6.73 -7.87 -0.35
CA VAL A 79 -7.39 -8.98 -1.04
C VAL A 79 -8.54 -9.45 -0.17
N ARG A 80 -9.73 -9.50 -0.73
CA ARG A 80 -10.93 -9.93 -0.02
C ARG A 80 -11.81 -10.74 -0.95
N ARG A 81 -12.17 -11.96 -0.55
CA ARG A 81 -12.96 -12.92 -1.35
C ARG A 81 -12.34 -13.19 -2.72
N GLY A 82 -10.99 -13.26 -2.77
CA GLY A 82 -10.26 -13.46 -4.00
C GLY A 82 -10.21 -12.24 -4.93
N GLU A 83 -10.71 -11.08 -4.53
CA GLU A 83 -10.71 -9.83 -5.28
C GLU A 83 -9.72 -8.82 -4.69
N VAL A 84 -9.08 -8.04 -5.54
CA VAL A 84 -8.13 -7.00 -5.14
C VAL A 84 -8.85 -5.66 -4.99
N TRP A 85 -8.67 -4.97 -3.87
CA TRP A 85 -9.27 -3.65 -3.64
C TRP A 85 -8.19 -2.62 -3.33
N THR A 86 -8.40 -1.40 -3.81
CA THR A 86 -7.59 -0.22 -3.47
C THR A 86 -8.48 1.03 -3.40
N SER A 87 -8.02 2.06 -2.68
CA SER A 87 -8.77 3.32 -2.55
C SER A 87 -9.00 4.01 -3.89
N THR A 88 -9.97 4.94 -3.94
CA THR A 88 -10.30 5.70 -5.16
C THR A 88 -9.12 6.50 -5.72
N GLY A 89 -8.16 6.86 -4.87
CA GLY A 89 -7.02 7.69 -5.26
C GLY A 89 -7.29 9.20 -5.19
N ASP A 90 -8.44 9.60 -4.63
CA ASP A 90 -8.81 11.02 -4.53
C ASP A 90 -7.96 11.77 -3.50
N TYR A 91 -7.54 11.08 -2.45
CA TYR A 91 -6.78 11.65 -1.32
C TYR A 91 -5.36 11.09 -1.18
N CYS A 92 -4.79 10.51 -2.23
CA CYS A 92 -3.41 10.04 -2.25
C CYS A 92 -2.76 10.24 -3.61
N MET A 93 -1.44 10.13 -3.64
CA MET A 93 -0.72 10.09 -4.92
C MET A 93 -1.09 8.82 -5.68
N ASN A 94 -1.49 8.97 -6.94
CA ASN A 94 -1.73 7.84 -7.83
C ASN A 94 -0.40 7.31 -8.35
N GLY A 95 0.23 6.42 -7.56
CA GLY A 95 1.57 5.90 -7.84
C GLY A 95 1.65 5.09 -9.12
N ILE A 96 2.81 5.15 -9.80
CA ILE A 96 3.07 4.38 -11.03
C ILE A 96 2.94 2.87 -10.74
N THR A 97 3.53 2.39 -9.65
CA THR A 97 3.43 0.97 -9.24
C THR A 97 1.98 0.57 -8.96
N ARG A 98 1.20 1.45 -8.30
CA ARG A 98 -0.24 1.24 -8.09
C ARG A 98 -0.96 1.05 -9.42
N GLN A 99 -0.74 1.94 -10.39
CA GLN A 99 -1.39 1.86 -11.70
C GLN A 99 -1.01 0.58 -12.44
N LYS A 100 0.28 0.22 -12.46
CA LYS A 100 0.76 -1.03 -13.07
C LYS A 100 0.11 -2.28 -12.45
N VAL A 101 -0.09 -2.32 -11.13
CA VAL A 101 -0.82 -3.42 -10.46
C VAL A 101 -2.28 -3.46 -10.90
N ILE A 102 -2.96 -2.32 -11.01
CA ILE A 102 -4.34 -2.23 -11.50
C ILE A 102 -4.43 -2.78 -12.94
N ASP A 103 -3.52 -2.35 -13.81
CA ASP A 103 -3.50 -2.75 -15.21
C ASP A 103 -3.20 -4.25 -15.36
N LEU A 104 -2.27 -4.79 -14.59
CA LEU A 104 -1.97 -6.22 -14.55
C LEU A 104 -3.17 -7.05 -14.07
N CYS A 105 -3.86 -6.60 -13.02
CA CYS A 105 -5.07 -7.29 -12.57
C CYS A 105 -6.12 -7.34 -13.69
N ARG A 106 -6.36 -6.24 -14.38
CA ARG A 106 -7.31 -6.18 -15.51
C ARG A 106 -6.88 -7.08 -16.68
N ALA A 107 -5.62 -7.01 -17.09
CA ALA A 107 -5.07 -7.80 -18.19
C ALA A 107 -5.13 -9.31 -17.92
N HIS A 108 -5.00 -9.73 -16.66
CA HIS A 108 -5.00 -11.14 -16.26
C HIS A 108 -6.31 -11.61 -15.60
N GLN A 109 -7.40 -10.86 -15.80
CA GLN A 109 -8.75 -11.21 -15.30
C GLN A 109 -8.80 -11.43 -13.77
N ILE A 110 -7.97 -10.71 -13.02
CA ILE A 110 -8.05 -10.66 -11.57
C ILE A 110 -9.04 -9.54 -11.22
N PRO A 111 -10.15 -9.85 -10.54
CA PRO A 111 -11.12 -8.83 -10.15
C PRO A 111 -10.45 -7.75 -9.32
N ILE A 112 -10.59 -6.48 -9.75
CA ILE A 112 -10.03 -5.33 -9.04
C ILE A 112 -11.05 -4.22 -8.88
N HIS A 113 -11.17 -3.70 -7.66
CA HIS A 113 -12.10 -2.64 -7.30
C HIS A 113 -11.34 -1.42 -6.78
N ILE A 114 -11.54 -0.29 -7.45
CA ILE A 114 -11.06 1.03 -7.03
C ILE A 114 -12.24 1.69 -6.31
N ARG A 115 -12.24 1.61 -4.98
CA ARG A 115 -13.41 2.00 -4.17
C ARG A 115 -13.02 2.41 -2.75
N ASN A 116 -13.92 3.09 -2.07
CA ASN A 116 -13.83 3.30 -0.63
C ASN A 116 -14.13 1.99 0.12
N PHE A 117 -13.37 1.74 1.18
CA PHE A 117 -13.57 0.63 2.11
C PHE A 117 -13.14 1.02 3.52
N SER A 118 -13.74 0.39 4.49
CA SER A 118 -13.56 0.71 5.91
C SER A 118 -12.42 -0.08 6.54
N LEU A 119 -12.00 0.32 7.76
CA LEU A 119 -11.08 -0.48 8.59
C LEU A 119 -11.65 -1.86 8.90
N MET A 120 -12.95 -1.99 9.11
CA MET A 120 -13.57 -3.30 9.36
C MET A 120 -13.46 -4.23 8.15
N GLU A 121 -13.63 -3.70 6.95
CA GLU A 121 -13.41 -4.47 5.72
C GLU A 121 -11.93 -4.85 5.56
N THR A 122 -11.01 -3.97 5.97
CA THR A 122 -9.57 -4.20 5.95
C THR A 122 -9.14 -5.28 6.94
N TYR A 123 -9.65 -5.27 8.17
CA TYR A 123 -9.34 -6.30 9.15
C TYR A 123 -9.84 -7.70 8.75
N GLY A 124 -10.89 -7.75 7.94
CA GLY A 124 -11.42 -9.00 7.38
C GLY A 124 -10.82 -9.38 6.03
N ALA A 125 -9.69 -8.79 5.63
CA ALA A 125 -9.00 -9.13 4.40
C ALA A 125 -8.23 -10.46 4.52
N GLU A 126 -8.08 -11.15 3.40
CA GLU A 126 -7.29 -12.37 3.27
C GLU A 126 -5.81 -12.08 3.11
N GLU A 127 -5.47 -10.97 2.42
CA GLU A 127 -4.14 -10.45 2.26
C GLU A 127 -4.19 -8.91 2.23
N ALA A 128 -3.07 -8.27 2.59
CA ALA A 128 -2.89 -6.83 2.39
C ALA A 128 -1.46 -6.55 1.91
N PHE A 129 -1.28 -5.51 1.10
CA PHE A 129 0.04 -5.15 0.59
C PHE A 129 0.16 -3.68 0.23
N LEU A 130 1.40 -3.22 0.23
CA LEU A 130 1.77 -1.89 -0.23
C LEU A 130 2.35 -1.93 -1.63
N THR A 131 2.22 -0.82 -2.35
CA THR A 131 2.91 -0.63 -3.63
C THR A 131 3.73 0.64 -3.64
N GLY A 132 4.99 0.52 -4.02
CA GLY A 132 5.93 1.64 -4.14
C GLY A 132 7.10 1.28 -5.03
N THR A 133 7.83 2.29 -5.50
CA THR A 133 8.98 2.11 -6.42
C THR A 133 10.06 1.23 -5.81
N PHE A 134 10.32 1.37 -4.50
CA PHE A 134 11.39 0.65 -3.82
C PHE A 134 11.02 -0.81 -3.53
N GLY A 135 9.83 -1.06 -2.95
CA GLY A 135 9.42 -2.39 -2.47
C GLY A 135 8.50 -3.16 -3.42
N ALA A 136 8.16 -2.59 -4.57
CA ALA A 136 7.17 -3.13 -5.53
C ALA A 136 5.86 -3.52 -4.83
N GLN A 137 5.67 -4.79 -4.47
CA GLN A 137 4.52 -5.29 -3.70
C GLN A 137 5.04 -5.85 -2.35
N THR A 138 4.92 -5.05 -1.28
CA THR A 138 5.35 -5.44 0.07
C THR A 138 4.15 -5.99 0.84
N PRO A 139 4.20 -7.24 1.33
CA PRO A 139 3.10 -7.83 2.11
C PRO A 139 2.94 -7.12 3.46
N VAL A 140 1.71 -7.09 3.94
CA VAL A 140 1.36 -6.61 5.28
C VAL A 140 0.94 -7.82 6.13
N ASP A 141 1.64 -8.05 7.23
CA ASP A 141 1.38 -9.14 8.16
C ASP A 141 0.28 -8.79 9.16
N SER A 142 0.33 -7.57 9.69
CA SER A 142 -0.65 -7.13 10.69
C SER A 142 -0.99 -5.64 10.59
N ILE A 143 -2.18 -5.30 11.05
CA ILE A 143 -2.69 -3.92 11.14
C ILE A 143 -3.30 -3.73 12.54
N ASP A 144 -2.83 -2.72 13.29
CA ASP A 144 -3.29 -2.41 14.65
C ASP A 144 -3.22 -3.62 15.61
N GLY A 145 -2.14 -4.42 15.48
CA GLY A 145 -1.95 -5.65 16.24
C GLY A 145 -2.84 -6.82 15.83
N ARG A 146 -3.62 -6.69 14.75
CA ARG A 146 -4.45 -7.76 14.19
C ARG A 146 -3.76 -8.38 12.99
N THR A 147 -3.53 -9.67 13.02
CA THR A 147 -3.00 -10.43 11.88
C THR A 147 -3.97 -10.37 10.71
N ILE A 148 -3.46 -10.15 9.49
CA ILE A 148 -4.23 -10.15 8.26
C ILE A 148 -4.02 -11.47 7.53
N GLY A 149 -5.10 -12.21 7.37
CA GLY A 149 -5.08 -13.52 6.71
C GLY A 149 -4.23 -14.56 7.46
N THR A 150 -3.40 -15.29 6.73
CA THR A 150 -2.48 -16.29 7.28
C THR A 150 -1.04 -15.81 7.13
N PRO A 151 -0.27 -15.65 8.22
CA PRO A 151 1.10 -15.17 8.17
C PRO A 151 1.98 -15.98 7.20
N GLY A 152 2.73 -15.28 6.38
CA GLY A 152 3.65 -15.91 5.42
C GLY A 152 2.97 -16.59 4.22
N GLN A 153 1.65 -16.45 4.07
CA GLN A 153 0.89 -17.03 2.95
C GLN A 153 0.13 -15.92 2.20
N TRP A 154 0.67 -15.49 1.08
CA TRP A 154 0.11 -14.40 0.27
C TRP A 154 -0.02 -14.79 -1.21
N PRO A 155 -0.87 -15.78 -1.55
CA PRO A 155 -0.94 -16.34 -2.91
C PRO A 155 -1.32 -15.31 -3.98
N MET A 156 -2.21 -14.35 -3.67
CA MET A 156 -2.57 -13.30 -4.61
C MET A 156 -1.42 -12.30 -4.80
N ILE A 157 -0.76 -11.88 -3.72
CA ILE A 157 0.40 -10.99 -3.78
C ILE A 157 1.53 -11.65 -4.58
N GLU A 158 1.81 -12.92 -4.37
CA GLU A 158 2.82 -13.67 -5.12
C GLU A 158 2.49 -13.75 -6.61
N LYS A 159 1.24 -13.99 -6.95
CA LYS A 159 0.75 -13.97 -8.34
C LYS A 159 0.99 -12.60 -8.98
N ILE A 160 0.57 -11.51 -8.32
CA ILE A 160 0.74 -10.14 -8.81
C ILE A 160 2.24 -9.80 -8.93
N ARG A 161 3.05 -10.19 -7.96
CA ARG A 161 4.50 -9.97 -7.96
C ARG A 161 5.20 -10.66 -9.13
N LYS A 162 4.79 -11.90 -9.45
CA LYS A 162 5.31 -12.62 -10.60
C LYS A 162 4.96 -11.91 -11.92
N LEU A 163 3.72 -11.46 -12.06
CA LEU A 163 3.27 -10.70 -13.24
C LEU A 163 4.04 -9.37 -13.37
N TYR A 164 4.21 -8.66 -12.26
CA TYR A 164 4.96 -7.40 -12.24
C TYR A 164 6.44 -7.60 -12.61
N LYS A 165 7.09 -8.66 -12.12
CA LYS A 165 8.46 -9.00 -12.50
C LYS A 165 8.60 -9.29 -14.00
N ASN A 166 7.63 -9.96 -14.61
CA ASN A 166 7.62 -10.23 -16.05
C ASN A 166 7.49 -8.92 -16.83
N LEU A 167 6.54 -8.05 -16.46
CA LEU A 167 6.37 -6.73 -17.07
C LEU A 167 7.67 -5.91 -17.04
N VAL A 168 8.35 -5.85 -15.88
CA VAL A 168 9.63 -5.11 -15.76
C VAL A 168 10.70 -5.70 -16.68
N ARG A 169 10.76 -7.02 -16.84
CA ARG A 169 11.73 -7.65 -17.75
C ARG A 169 11.44 -7.32 -19.21
N GLU A 170 10.17 -7.30 -19.61
CA GLU A 170 9.75 -6.94 -20.97
C GLU A 170 10.03 -5.46 -21.28
N ASP A 171 9.78 -4.56 -20.33
CA ASP A 171 10.05 -3.11 -20.47
C ASP A 171 11.57 -2.78 -20.49
N THR A 172 12.45 -3.70 -20.06
CA THR A 172 13.90 -3.49 -19.97
C THR A 172 14.72 -4.31 -20.98
N ALA A 173 14.08 -5.14 -21.78
CA ALA A 173 14.71 -5.93 -22.85
C ALA A 173 14.76 -5.13 -24.15
#